data_c61152e793350566161284f7ff99cb6a
#
_entry.id   c61152e793350566161284f7ff99cb6a
#
_cell.length_a   1.000
_cell.length_b   1.000
_cell.length_c   1.000
_cell.angle_alpha   90.00
_cell.angle_beta   90.00
_cell.angle_gamma   90.00
#
_symmetry.space_group_name_H-M   'P 1'
#
loop_
_entity.id
_entity.type
_entity.pdbx_description
1 polymer ?
#
loop_
_entity_poly.entity_id
_entity_poly.type
_entity_poly.pdbx_seq_one_letter_code
_entity_poly.pdbx_strand_id
1 'polypeptide(L)'
;IWVENETIGTTSEANGSFFLEASKQKNIVFSVLGYEKKTIKGSEISLVNLKPTTYELNEIVVLNKKQSKKIEIGNIKDAIFQSFDNGPKVEAKFFPYQSSYSKTKFIKEVTIFTDSRIDSATIKIHFYSVDENGAPGKELLNKDFVVTLNKGVLRHKFDVSHFDMVFPEKGIFVAYEKLLIESNKTGTKYQPYVLYNFVERDFFYTYSFGKWNKQEADLQEKLQLNEPSINLILTN
;
A
#
# COMPACT_ATOMS: atom_id res chain seq x y z
N ILE A 1 -0.20 -12.88 5.25
CA ILE A 1 0.19 -14.29 5.40
C ILE A 1 0.51 -14.81 4.01
N TRP A 2 1.64 -15.45 3.78
CA TRP A 2 2.01 -15.99 2.45
C TRP A 2 2.92 -17.21 2.54
N VAL A 3 2.95 -17.98 1.47
CA VAL A 3 3.91 -19.08 1.31
C VAL A 3 5.27 -18.48 0.99
N GLU A 4 6.31 -18.89 1.73
CA GLU A 4 7.66 -18.40 1.54
C GLU A 4 8.15 -18.65 0.10
N ASN A 5 8.66 -17.62 -0.57
CA ASN A 5 9.14 -17.63 -1.95
C ASN A 5 8.07 -17.96 -3.02
N GLU A 6 6.78 -17.84 -2.71
CA GLU A 6 5.68 -18.07 -3.66
C GLU A 6 4.71 -16.88 -3.69
N THR A 7 3.94 -16.76 -4.79
CA THR A 7 2.88 -15.74 -4.96
C THR A 7 1.56 -16.12 -4.28
N ILE A 8 1.55 -17.19 -3.47
CA ILE A 8 0.36 -17.67 -2.77
C ILE A 8 0.28 -16.96 -1.42
N GLY A 9 -0.81 -16.28 -1.16
CA GLY A 9 -1.00 -15.54 0.08
C GLY A 9 -2.46 -15.28 0.38
N THR A 10 -2.72 -14.83 1.61
CA THR A 10 -4.04 -14.47 2.12
C THR A 10 -3.92 -13.38 3.18
N THR A 11 -5.06 -12.84 3.61
CA THR A 11 -5.18 -11.93 4.75
C THR A 11 -6.00 -12.63 5.84
N SER A 12 -5.68 -12.37 7.11
CA SER A 12 -6.53 -12.85 8.21
C SER A 12 -7.83 -12.04 8.29
N GLU A 13 -8.91 -12.71 8.65
CA GLU A 13 -10.17 -12.07 9.03
C GLU A 13 -10.03 -11.28 10.34
N ALA A 14 -11.04 -10.48 10.68
CA ALA A 14 -11.04 -9.66 11.90
C ALA A 14 -10.93 -10.50 13.19
N ASN A 15 -11.38 -11.74 13.18
CA ASN A 15 -11.28 -12.69 14.30
C ASN A 15 -9.93 -13.45 14.33
N GLY A 16 -9.01 -13.14 13.40
CA GLY A 16 -7.70 -13.77 13.25
C GLY A 16 -7.71 -15.10 12.47
N SER A 17 -8.86 -15.62 12.06
CA SER A 17 -8.91 -16.81 11.20
C SER A 17 -8.40 -16.50 9.80
N PHE A 18 -7.85 -17.50 9.12
CA PHE A 18 -7.41 -17.38 7.74
C PHE A 18 -7.52 -18.71 7.01
N PHE A 19 -7.65 -18.65 5.70
CA PHE A 19 -7.54 -19.79 4.82
C PHE A 19 -6.42 -19.56 3.81
N LEU A 20 -5.53 -20.54 3.68
CA LEU A 20 -4.42 -20.50 2.74
C LEU A 20 -4.24 -21.91 2.14
N GLU A 21 -4.47 -22.03 0.84
CA GLU A 21 -4.24 -23.28 0.13
C GLU A 21 -2.76 -23.47 -0.15
N ALA A 22 -2.10 -24.28 0.65
CA ALA A 22 -0.68 -24.58 0.52
C ALA A 22 -0.34 -25.97 1.03
N SER A 23 0.75 -26.53 0.52
CA SER A 23 1.27 -27.80 1.03
C SER A 23 1.75 -27.65 2.48
N LYS A 24 1.44 -28.64 3.32
CA LYS A 24 1.90 -28.71 4.72
C LYS A 24 3.42 -28.73 4.88
N GLN A 25 4.16 -29.01 3.81
CA GLN A 25 5.63 -29.02 3.81
C GLN A 25 6.24 -27.62 3.60
N LYS A 26 5.46 -26.66 3.15
CA LYS A 26 5.91 -25.29 2.88
C LYS A 26 6.04 -24.48 4.16
N ASN A 27 6.93 -23.51 4.15
CA ASN A 27 7.02 -22.48 5.17
C ASN A 27 5.99 -21.39 4.89
N ILE A 28 5.28 -20.98 5.93
CA ILE A 28 4.29 -19.90 5.89
C ILE A 28 4.83 -18.73 6.69
N VAL A 29 4.82 -17.57 6.07
CA VAL A 29 5.28 -16.31 6.66
C VAL A 29 4.10 -15.49 7.13
N PHE A 30 4.15 -15.08 8.38
CA PHE A 30 3.18 -14.20 9.03
C PHE A 30 3.84 -12.84 9.26
N SER A 31 3.19 -11.77 8.80
CA SER A 31 3.65 -10.40 9.00
C SER A 31 2.47 -9.47 9.15
N VAL A 32 2.60 -8.55 10.08
CA VAL A 32 1.66 -7.45 10.32
C VAL A 32 2.44 -6.27 10.90
N LEU A 33 1.96 -5.07 10.63
CA LEU A 33 2.56 -3.85 11.16
C LEU A 33 2.59 -3.88 12.69
N GLY A 34 3.72 -3.51 13.28
CA GLY A 34 3.89 -3.49 14.74
C GLY A 34 4.31 -4.81 15.37
N TYR A 35 4.57 -5.84 14.58
CA TYR A 35 4.96 -7.16 15.07
C TYR A 35 6.17 -7.73 14.32
N GLU A 36 6.90 -8.60 15.01
CA GLU A 36 8.00 -9.35 14.41
C GLU A 36 7.45 -10.35 13.38
N LYS A 37 8.08 -10.39 12.20
CA LYS A 37 7.76 -11.39 11.18
C LYS A 37 8.07 -12.79 11.73
N LYS A 38 7.16 -13.75 11.50
CA LYS A 38 7.30 -15.13 11.96
C LYS A 38 7.13 -16.10 10.80
N THR A 39 8.02 -17.06 10.67
CA THR A 39 7.95 -18.14 9.68
C THR A 39 7.73 -19.46 10.39
N ILE A 40 6.72 -20.23 9.96
CA ILE A 40 6.32 -21.51 10.57
C ILE A 40 6.06 -22.51 9.44
N LYS A 41 6.47 -23.77 9.64
CA LYS A 41 6.14 -24.84 8.69
C LYS A 41 4.64 -25.12 8.70
N GLY A 42 4.03 -25.29 7.54
CA GLY A 42 2.58 -25.44 7.40
C GLY A 42 1.99 -26.60 8.22
N SER A 43 2.77 -27.68 8.43
CA SER A 43 2.38 -28.81 9.29
C SER A 43 2.31 -28.50 10.80
N GLU A 44 2.93 -27.40 11.23
CA GLU A 44 3.04 -27.01 12.65
C GLU A 44 2.07 -25.87 13.03
N ILE A 45 1.31 -25.38 12.04
CA ILE A 45 0.41 -24.26 12.26
C ILE A 45 -0.87 -24.74 12.97
N SER A 46 -1.12 -24.16 14.15
CA SER A 46 -2.40 -24.28 14.88
C SER A 46 -2.88 -22.90 15.28
N LEU A 47 -2.22 -22.26 16.25
CA LEU A 47 -2.43 -20.90 16.67
C LEU A 47 -1.11 -20.14 16.53
N VAL A 48 -1.14 -18.98 15.85
CA VAL A 48 0.04 -18.18 15.61
C VAL A 48 -0.04 -16.89 16.44
N ASN A 49 0.82 -16.80 17.45
CA ASN A 49 1.01 -15.57 18.21
C ASN A 49 2.23 -14.84 17.64
N LEU A 50 2.04 -13.57 17.27
CA LEU A 50 3.09 -12.67 16.86
C LEU A 50 3.57 -11.84 18.05
N LYS A 51 4.86 -11.54 18.07
CA LYS A 51 5.49 -10.74 19.11
C LYS A 51 5.48 -9.27 18.68
N PRO A 52 4.97 -8.34 19.52
CA PRO A 52 5.03 -6.91 19.19
C PRO A 52 6.47 -6.44 19.00
N THR A 53 6.69 -5.59 18.00
CA THR A 53 7.95 -4.86 17.80
C THR A 53 7.84 -3.51 18.49
N THR A 54 8.89 -3.07 19.17
CA THR A 54 8.98 -1.71 19.70
C THR A 54 9.36 -0.78 18.54
N TYR A 55 8.45 0.12 18.14
CA TYR A 55 8.78 1.21 17.23
C TYR A 55 9.25 2.41 18.04
N GLU A 56 10.39 2.96 17.71
CA GLU A 56 10.74 4.30 18.15
C GLU A 56 9.79 5.27 17.42
N LEU A 57 8.91 5.90 18.18
CA LEU A 57 8.07 6.98 17.69
C LEU A 57 8.98 8.16 17.36
N ASN A 58 8.96 8.61 16.13
CA ASN A 58 9.56 9.90 15.81
C ASN A 58 8.83 10.98 16.62
N GLU A 59 9.60 11.92 17.16
CA GLU A 59 9.09 13.06 17.92
C GLU A 59 7.97 13.76 17.14
N ILE A 60 6.78 13.82 17.72
CA ILE A 60 5.66 14.54 17.14
C ILE A 60 5.91 16.03 17.37
N VAL A 61 6.49 16.68 16.38
CA VAL A 61 6.57 18.14 16.39
C VAL A 61 5.17 18.67 16.08
N VAL A 62 4.48 19.17 17.09
CA VAL A 62 3.19 19.86 16.91
C VAL A 62 3.43 21.15 16.13
N LEU A 63 3.24 21.07 14.83
CA LEU A 63 3.37 22.19 13.92
C LEU A 63 1.99 22.82 13.68
N ASN A 64 1.95 24.14 13.74
CA ASN A 64 0.72 24.92 13.54
C ASN A 64 0.32 24.87 12.06
N LYS A 65 -0.58 23.95 11.70
CA LYS A 65 -1.06 23.73 10.32
C LYS A 65 -2.11 24.79 9.97
N LYS A 66 -1.81 25.66 9.02
CA LYS A 66 -2.76 26.69 8.56
C LYS A 66 -3.75 26.18 7.52
N GLN A 67 -3.41 25.11 6.80
CA GLN A 67 -4.21 24.49 5.71
C GLN A 67 -4.75 25.47 4.65
N SER A 68 -4.14 26.65 4.52
CA SER A 68 -4.59 27.71 3.61
C SER A 68 -4.08 27.51 2.18
N LYS A 69 -2.97 26.78 2.01
CA LYS A 69 -2.39 26.45 0.71
C LYS A 69 -2.49 24.96 0.48
N LYS A 70 -2.80 24.57 -0.75
CA LYS A 70 -2.88 23.17 -1.15
C LYS A 70 -2.15 22.96 -2.47
N ILE A 71 -1.43 21.85 -2.57
CA ILE A 71 -0.84 21.36 -3.82
C ILE A 71 -1.28 19.94 -4.00
N GLU A 72 -1.83 19.62 -5.17
CA GLU A 72 -2.11 18.25 -5.58
C GLU A 72 -0.89 17.71 -6.32
N ILE A 73 -0.44 16.51 -5.93
CA ILE A 73 0.70 15.82 -6.54
C ILE A 73 0.31 14.39 -6.93
N GLY A 74 0.96 13.88 -7.96
CA GLY A 74 0.62 12.63 -8.61
C GLY A 74 -0.19 12.87 -9.89
N ASN A 75 0.04 12.04 -10.90
CA ASN A 75 -0.68 12.17 -12.17
C ASN A 75 -2.06 11.51 -12.06
N ILE A 76 -3.13 12.29 -12.32
CA ILE A 76 -4.53 11.85 -12.37
C ILE A 76 -5.14 11.94 -13.75
N LYS A 77 -4.47 12.63 -14.68
CA LYS A 77 -5.09 12.96 -15.97
C LYS A 77 -5.13 11.77 -16.92
N ASP A 78 -4.16 10.89 -16.80
CA ASP A 78 -3.94 9.78 -17.73
C ASP A 78 -4.27 8.42 -17.09
N ALA A 79 -5.30 8.38 -16.23
CA ALA A 79 -5.76 7.14 -15.63
C ALA A 79 -6.22 6.17 -16.72
N ILE A 80 -5.58 5.02 -16.74
CA ILE A 80 -6.04 3.90 -17.56
C ILE A 80 -7.26 3.32 -16.85
N PHE A 81 -8.40 3.33 -17.53
CA PHE A 81 -9.64 2.73 -17.01
C PHE A 81 -9.59 1.19 -17.04
N GLN A 82 -8.41 0.62 -17.05
CA GLN A 82 -8.23 -0.82 -16.96
C GLN A 82 -7.82 -1.18 -15.54
N SER A 83 -8.66 -1.97 -14.90
CA SER A 83 -8.41 -2.53 -13.59
C SER A 83 -7.73 -3.88 -13.72
N PHE A 84 -6.74 -4.13 -12.87
CA PHE A 84 -6.04 -5.41 -12.84
C PHE A 84 -6.28 -6.12 -11.50
N ASP A 85 -6.44 -7.44 -11.58
CA ASP A 85 -6.41 -8.29 -10.39
C ASP A 85 -4.95 -8.66 -10.11
N ASN A 86 -4.35 -7.96 -9.16
CA ASN A 86 -2.93 -8.11 -8.83
C ASN A 86 -2.66 -9.14 -7.72
N GLY A 87 -3.70 -9.88 -7.27
CA GLY A 87 -3.54 -10.91 -6.24
C GLY A 87 -2.99 -10.36 -4.91
N PRO A 88 -2.27 -11.19 -4.14
CA PRO A 88 -1.73 -10.82 -2.83
C PRO A 88 -0.43 -10.02 -2.94
N LYS A 89 -0.48 -8.87 -3.60
CA LYS A 89 0.65 -7.96 -3.77
C LYS A 89 0.34 -6.60 -3.16
N VAL A 90 1.37 -5.92 -2.66
CA VAL A 90 1.31 -4.49 -2.35
C VAL A 90 2.03 -3.74 -3.47
N GLU A 91 1.40 -2.76 -4.05
CA GLU A 91 1.96 -1.96 -5.14
C GLU A 91 2.14 -0.52 -4.69
N ALA A 92 3.36 -0.01 -4.85
CA ALA A 92 3.78 1.27 -4.33
C ALA A 92 4.07 2.28 -5.43
N LYS A 93 3.36 3.41 -5.37
CA LYS A 93 3.64 4.60 -6.16
C LYS A 93 4.65 5.49 -5.45
N PHE A 94 5.68 5.91 -6.17
CA PHE A 94 6.68 6.84 -5.67
C PHE A 94 6.28 8.29 -5.95
N PHE A 95 6.40 9.12 -4.93
CA PHE A 95 6.24 10.57 -5.01
C PHE A 95 7.59 11.23 -4.69
N PRO A 96 8.31 11.74 -5.69
CA PRO A 96 9.59 12.42 -5.46
C PRO A 96 9.37 13.75 -4.74
N TYR A 97 10.33 14.13 -3.89
CA TYR A 97 10.33 15.46 -3.28
C TYR A 97 10.65 16.52 -4.32
N GLN A 98 10.00 17.66 -4.19
CA GLN A 98 10.32 18.88 -4.94
C GLN A 98 10.47 20.07 -3.98
N SER A 99 11.41 20.94 -4.24
CA SER A 99 11.67 22.14 -3.41
C SER A 99 10.46 23.06 -3.24
N SER A 100 9.53 23.05 -4.21
CA SER A 100 8.26 23.75 -4.15
C SER A 100 7.35 23.30 -2.99
N TYR A 101 7.55 22.08 -2.46
CA TYR A 101 6.74 21.52 -1.36
C TYR A 101 7.16 22.07 0.01
N SER A 102 8.29 22.78 0.12
CA SER A 102 8.80 23.34 1.38
C SER A 102 7.75 24.20 2.14
N LYS A 103 6.85 24.85 1.40
CA LYS A 103 5.77 25.68 1.97
C LYS A 103 4.44 24.96 2.17
N THR A 104 4.33 23.71 1.73
CA THR A 104 3.13 22.85 1.82
C THR A 104 3.56 21.43 2.14
N LYS A 105 4.25 21.27 3.25
CA LYS A 105 4.98 20.04 3.58
C LYS A 105 4.14 18.96 4.27
N PHE A 106 2.89 19.25 4.66
CA PHE A 106 2.04 18.28 5.35
C PHE A 106 1.19 17.49 4.38
N ILE A 107 1.14 16.18 4.52
CA ILE A 107 0.25 15.30 3.76
C ILE A 107 -1.14 15.40 4.38
N LYS A 108 -2.10 15.91 3.62
CA LYS A 108 -3.47 16.12 4.09
C LYS A 108 -4.43 15.03 3.63
N GLU A 109 -4.35 14.66 2.37
CA GLU A 109 -5.31 13.75 1.75
C GLU A 109 -4.60 12.78 0.83
N VAL A 110 -5.05 11.54 0.83
CA VAL A 110 -4.72 10.55 -0.18
C VAL A 110 -5.97 10.24 -0.99
N THR A 111 -5.84 10.22 -2.32
CA THR A 111 -6.89 9.79 -3.24
C THR A 111 -6.46 8.51 -3.92
N ILE A 112 -7.34 7.52 -3.98
CA ILE A 112 -7.12 6.28 -4.72
C ILE A 112 -8.28 6.05 -5.69
N PHE A 113 -7.97 5.64 -6.93
CA PHE A 113 -8.95 5.40 -7.96
C PHE A 113 -9.18 3.90 -8.11
N THR A 114 -10.41 3.45 -7.90
CA THR A 114 -10.75 2.02 -7.85
C THR A 114 -11.99 1.69 -8.65
N ASP A 115 -12.12 0.42 -9.02
CA ASP A 115 -13.32 -0.21 -9.55
C ASP A 115 -13.76 -1.30 -8.56
N SER A 116 -14.88 -1.11 -7.87
CA SER A 116 -15.45 -2.09 -6.96
C SER A 116 -16.83 -2.53 -7.42
N ARG A 117 -17.07 -3.83 -7.45
CA ARG A 117 -18.37 -4.43 -7.75
C ARG A 117 -19.28 -4.57 -6.53
N ILE A 118 -18.72 -4.35 -5.34
CA ILE A 118 -19.45 -4.44 -4.07
C ILE A 118 -19.31 -3.14 -3.30
N ASP A 119 -20.29 -2.85 -2.47
CA ASP A 119 -20.20 -1.80 -1.47
C ASP A 119 -19.37 -2.28 -0.28
N SER A 120 -18.74 -1.35 0.42
CA SER A 120 -17.98 -1.60 1.64
C SER A 120 -16.76 -2.53 1.46
N ALA A 121 -16.21 -2.63 0.23
CA ALA A 121 -14.91 -3.26 0.06
C ALA A 121 -13.84 -2.50 0.85
N THR A 122 -12.92 -3.23 1.46
CA THR A 122 -11.86 -2.63 2.28
C THR A 122 -10.49 -2.88 1.70
N ILE A 123 -9.63 -1.86 1.80
CA ILE A 123 -8.22 -1.96 1.46
C ILE A 123 -7.39 -1.37 2.60
N LYS A 124 -6.10 -1.69 2.62
CA LYS A 124 -5.14 -1.03 3.49
C LYS A 124 -4.26 -0.11 2.66
N ILE A 125 -4.04 1.10 3.15
CA ILE A 125 -3.15 2.08 2.55
C ILE A 125 -1.90 2.21 3.42
N HIS A 126 -0.75 2.27 2.77
CA HIS A 126 0.56 2.33 3.41
C HIS A 126 1.32 3.57 2.96
N PHE A 127 2.15 4.08 3.85
CA PHE A 127 3.09 5.16 3.59
C PHE A 127 4.48 4.73 4.01
N TYR A 128 5.39 4.57 3.04
CA TYR A 128 6.75 4.12 3.31
C TYR A 128 7.76 5.22 3.06
N SER A 129 8.78 5.30 3.93
CA SER A 129 9.98 6.10 3.67
C SER A 129 10.74 5.53 2.47
N VAL A 130 11.70 6.29 1.98
CA VAL A 130 12.68 5.80 1.00
C VAL A 130 13.92 5.31 1.76
N ASP A 131 14.34 4.08 1.49
CA ASP A 131 15.54 3.51 2.09
C ASP A 131 16.84 4.01 1.43
N GLU A 132 17.98 3.45 1.83
CA GLU A 132 19.30 3.83 1.30
C GLU A 132 19.49 3.42 -0.17
N ASN A 133 18.74 2.43 -0.64
CA ASN A 133 18.78 1.92 -2.01
C ASN A 133 17.72 2.54 -2.93
N GLY A 134 16.93 3.48 -2.42
CA GLY A 134 15.82 4.09 -3.16
C GLY A 134 14.57 3.23 -3.22
N ALA A 135 14.47 2.16 -2.44
CA ALA A 135 13.31 1.29 -2.34
C ALA A 135 12.37 1.73 -1.19
N PRO A 136 11.12 1.19 -1.13
CA PRO A 136 10.27 1.41 0.02
C PRO A 136 10.91 0.86 1.30
N GLY A 137 11.11 1.74 2.28
CA GLY A 137 11.76 1.45 3.54
C GLY A 137 10.77 1.18 4.67
N LYS A 138 10.90 1.94 5.79
CA LYS A 138 10.03 1.78 6.95
C LYS A 138 8.62 2.32 6.68
N GLU A 139 7.61 1.64 7.20
CA GLU A 139 6.25 2.16 7.30
C GLU A 139 6.25 3.41 8.18
N LEU A 140 5.62 4.48 7.70
CA LEU A 140 5.55 5.77 8.41
C LEU A 140 4.36 5.86 9.37
N LEU A 141 3.34 5.05 9.16
CA LEU A 141 2.22 4.95 10.08
C LEU A 141 2.55 4.00 11.22
N ASN A 142 2.08 4.35 12.41
CA ASN A 142 2.22 3.52 13.62
C ASN A 142 1.01 2.61 13.87
N LYS A 143 -0.01 2.70 13.03
CA LYS A 143 -1.23 1.88 13.06
C LYS A 143 -1.74 1.62 11.65
N ASP A 144 -2.47 0.54 11.51
CA ASP A 144 -3.09 0.18 10.24
C ASP A 144 -4.08 1.24 9.75
N PHE A 145 -3.98 1.62 8.50
CA PHE A 145 -4.91 2.52 7.84
C PHE A 145 -5.77 1.74 6.85
N VAL A 146 -6.81 1.10 7.39
CA VAL A 146 -7.80 0.35 6.63
C VAL A 146 -8.96 1.30 6.29
N VAL A 147 -9.33 1.33 5.02
CA VAL A 147 -10.38 2.21 4.50
C VAL A 147 -11.44 1.42 3.75
N THR A 148 -12.67 1.94 3.80
CA THR A 148 -13.83 1.35 3.13
C THR A 148 -14.15 2.13 1.87
N LEU A 149 -14.48 1.42 0.81
CA LEU A 149 -14.73 1.92 -0.53
C LEU A 149 -16.18 1.68 -0.94
N ASN A 150 -16.76 2.64 -1.66
CA ASN A 150 -18.08 2.49 -2.26
C ASN A 150 -17.97 1.74 -3.60
N LYS A 151 -19.06 1.08 -3.98
CA LYS A 151 -19.21 0.42 -5.27
C LYS A 151 -19.09 1.41 -6.43
N GLY A 152 -18.49 0.95 -7.53
CA GLY A 152 -18.36 1.70 -8.78
C GLY A 152 -16.91 2.04 -9.12
N VAL A 153 -16.75 2.75 -10.24
CA VAL A 153 -15.47 3.30 -10.70
C VAL A 153 -15.36 4.71 -10.10
N LEU A 154 -14.68 4.82 -8.96
CA LEU A 154 -14.69 6.01 -8.14
C LEU A 154 -13.29 6.41 -7.67
N ARG A 155 -13.11 7.71 -7.47
CA ARG A 155 -11.97 8.29 -6.74
C ARG A 155 -12.35 8.47 -5.28
N HIS A 156 -11.74 7.69 -4.43
CA HIS A 156 -11.95 7.76 -2.99
C HIS A 156 -10.91 8.65 -2.35
N LYS A 157 -11.37 9.62 -1.55
CA LYS A 157 -10.54 10.62 -0.88
C LYS A 157 -10.56 10.37 0.62
N PHE A 158 -9.39 10.28 1.22
CA PHE A 158 -9.23 10.03 2.63
C PHE A 158 -8.38 11.12 3.27
N ASP A 159 -8.93 11.81 4.28
CA ASP A 159 -8.19 12.77 5.09
C ASP A 159 -7.20 12.02 6.00
N VAL A 160 -5.92 12.27 5.82
CA VAL A 160 -4.82 11.69 6.59
C VAL A 160 -4.10 12.73 7.44
N SER A 161 -4.68 13.93 7.57
CA SER A 161 -4.08 15.03 8.33
C SER A 161 -3.87 14.71 9.80
N HIS A 162 -4.66 13.78 10.36
CA HIS A 162 -4.58 13.31 11.74
C HIS A 162 -3.36 12.42 12.02
N PHE A 163 -2.63 11.98 10.99
CA PHE A 163 -1.36 11.26 11.15
C PHE A 163 -0.16 12.20 11.26
N ASP A 164 -0.34 13.50 11.09
CA ASP A 164 0.70 14.54 11.20
C ASP A 164 1.93 14.31 10.31
N MET A 165 1.75 13.63 9.17
CA MET A 165 2.85 13.28 8.29
C MET A 165 3.42 14.51 7.59
N VAL A 166 4.74 14.67 7.71
CA VAL A 166 5.53 15.62 6.91
C VAL A 166 6.07 14.88 5.68
N PHE A 167 5.96 15.50 4.52
CA PHE A 167 6.48 14.95 3.27
C PHE A 167 8.03 14.87 3.34
N PRO A 168 8.63 13.67 3.25
CA PRO A 168 10.06 13.50 3.44
C PRO A 168 10.90 14.09 2.28
N GLU A 169 12.08 14.61 2.58
CA GLU A 169 12.99 15.17 1.55
C GLU A 169 13.52 14.14 0.55
N LYS A 170 13.55 12.87 0.92
CA LYS A 170 13.89 11.76 -0.01
C LYS A 170 12.70 11.32 -0.88
N GLY A 171 11.51 11.90 -0.68
CA GLY A 171 10.26 11.42 -1.27
C GLY A 171 9.56 10.39 -0.38
N ILE A 172 8.42 9.89 -0.87
CA ILE A 172 7.59 8.93 -0.15
C ILE A 172 7.01 7.91 -1.12
N PHE A 173 6.85 6.68 -0.66
CA PHE A 173 6.04 5.69 -1.34
C PHE A 173 4.66 5.61 -0.68
N VAL A 174 3.63 5.65 -1.51
CA VAL A 174 2.26 5.37 -1.07
C VAL A 174 1.79 4.13 -1.79
N ALA A 175 1.31 3.18 -1.02
CA ALA A 175 0.92 1.89 -1.55
C ALA A 175 -0.46 1.48 -1.07
N TYR A 176 -1.10 0.58 -1.80
CA TYR A 176 -2.30 -0.08 -1.35
C TYR A 176 -2.08 -1.59 -1.26
N GLU A 177 -2.77 -2.19 -0.31
CA GLU A 177 -2.85 -3.62 -0.12
C GLU A 177 -4.30 -4.07 -0.25
N LYS A 178 -4.56 -4.98 -1.19
CA LYS A 178 -5.85 -5.65 -1.31
C LYS A 178 -5.98 -6.66 -0.17
N LEU A 179 -7.05 -6.54 0.62
CA LEU A 179 -7.33 -7.48 1.69
C LEU A 179 -8.11 -8.67 1.13
N LEU A 180 -7.52 -9.87 1.24
CA LEU A 180 -8.11 -11.12 0.75
C LEU A 180 -8.99 -11.74 1.84
N ILE A 181 -10.04 -11.01 2.24
CA ILE A 181 -11.02 -11.38 3.27
C ILE A 181 -12.37 -11.67 2.64
N GLU A 182 -13.22 -12.45 3.32
CA GLU A 182 -14.51 -12.89 2.77
C GLU A 182 -15.45 -11.72 2.44
N SER A 183 -15.42 -10.62 3.22
CA SER A 183 -16.23 -9.43 2.93
C SER A 183 -15.84 -8.72 1.62
N ASN A 184 -14.63 -8.92 1.13
CA ASN A 184 -14.17 -8.39 -0.15
C ASN A 184 -14.40 -9.35 -1.33
N LYS A 185 -14.92 -10.54 -1.09
CA LYS A 185 -15.01 -11.61 -2.09
C LYS A 185 -16.27 -11.52 -2.94
N THR A 186 -16.13 -11.74 -4.23
CA THR A 186 -17.23 -11.87 -5.20
C THR A 186 -16.97 -13.05 -6.11
N GLY A 187 -17.68 -14.14 -5.90
CA GLY A 187 -17.37 -15.41 -6.55
C GLY A 187 -15.98 -15.91 -6.15
N THR A 188 -15.09 -16.07 -7.11
CA THR A 188 -13.70 -16.50 -6.87
C THR A 188 -12.70 -15.33 -6.79
N LYS A 189 -13.19 -14.08 -6.89
CA LYS A 189 -12.33 -12.89 -6.98
C LYS A 189 -12.52 -11.95 -5.80
N TYR A 190 -11.46 -11.24 -5.44
CA TYR A 190 -11.49 -10.23 -4.38
C TYR A 190 -11.57 -8.82 -4.95
N GLN A 191 -12.39 -8.00 -4.32
CA GLN A 191 -12.57 -6.58 -4.61
C GLN A 191 -11.77 -5.70 -3.64
N PRO A 192 -11.48 -4.45 -3.97
CA PRO A 192 -11.69 -3.81 -5.29
C PRO A 192 -10.56 -4.14 -6.26
N TYR A 193 -10.70 -3.69 -7.49
CA TYR A 193 -9.56 -3.50 -8.40
C TYR A 193 -9.10 -2.05 -8.31
N VAL A 194 -7.79 -1.82 -8.37
CA VAL A 194 -7.23 -0.47 -8.48
C VAL A 194 -6.97 -0.14 -9.92
N LEU A 195 -7.28 1.08 -10.33
CA LEU A 195 -6.94 1.58 -11.65
C LEU A 195 -5.52 2.11 -11.66
N TYR A 196 -4.94 2.18 -12.84
CA TYR A 196 -3.54 2.52 -13.04
C TYR A 196 -3.36 3.76 -13.89
N ASN A 197 -2.23 4.44 -13.70
CA ASN A 197 -1.72 5.48 -14.58
C ASN A 197 -0.47 4.98 -15.29
N PHE A 198 -0.17 5.53 -16.44
CA PHE A 198 1.15 5.38 -17.04
C PHE A 198 2.21 6.04 -16.16
N VAL A 199 3.34 5.37 -16.00
CA VAL A 199 4.47 5.87 -15.22
C VAL A 199 5.39 6.66 -16.13
N GLU A 200 5.77 7.87 -15.72
CA GLU A 200 6.78 8.67 -16.43
C GLU A 200 8.21 8.19 -16.14
N ARG A 201 8.39 7.51 -15.00
CA ARG A 201 9.67 6.94 -14.59
C ARG A 201 9.81 5.50 -15.12
N ASP A 202 11.02 5.02 -15.14
CA ASP A 202 11.39 3.70 -15.64
C ASP A 202 11.27 2.56 -14.62
N PHE A 203 10.71 2.83 -13.43
CA PHE A 203 10.54 1.81 -12.39
C PHE A 203 9.28 2.01 -11.54
N PHE A 204 8.81 0.93 -10.92
CA PHE A 204 7.92 0.94 -9.76
C PHE A 204 8.24 -0.25 -8.84
N TYR A 205 7.66 -0.26 -7.63
CA TYR A 205 7.91 -1.32 -6.66
C TYR A 205 6.66 -2.11 -6.34
N THR A 206 6.83 -3.45 -6.28
CA THR A 206 5.82 -4.36 -5.77
C THR A 206 6.38 -5.13 -4.58
N TYR A 207 5.59 -5.26 -3.51
CA TYR A 207 5.91 -6.17 -2.42
C TYR A 207 5.25 -7.52 -2.69
N SER A 208 6.08 -8.54 -2.83
CA SER A 208 5.67 -9.92 -2.96
C SER A 208 6.79 -10.83 -2.47
N PHE A 209 6.47 -12.06 -2.09
CA PHE A 209 7.45 -13.01 -1.55
C PHE A 209 8.21 -12.51 -0.30
N GLY A 210 7.58 -11.62 0.48
CA GLY A 210 8.21 -11.08 1.68
C GLY A 210 9.25 -9.99 1.47
N LYS A 211 9.39 -9.46 0.25
CA LYS A 211 10.34 -8.40 -0.10
C LYS A 211 9.79 -7.44 -1.15
N TRP A 212 10.38 -6.27 -1.21
CA TRP A 212 10.17 -5.33 -2.31
C TRP A 212 10.95 -5.79 -3.54
N ASN A 213 10.26 -5.80 -4.67
CA ASN A 213 10.83 -6.12 -5.97
C ASN A 213 10.68 -4.89 -6.86
N LYS A 214 11.81 -4.39 -7.37
CA LYS A 214 11.84 -3.32 -8.35
C LYS A 214 11.42 -3.89 -9.71
N GLN A 215 10.44 -3.26 -10.32
CA GLN A 215 10.03 -3.51 -11.70
C GLN A 215 10.63 -2.40 -12.54
N GLU A 216 11.35 -2.75 -13.59
CA GLU A 216 11.97 -1.79 -14.51
C GLU A 216 11.30 -1.88 -15.88
N ALA A 217 11.17 -0.73 -16.54
CA ALA A 217 10.67 -0.69 -17.91
C ALA A 217 11.72 -1.30 -18.85
N ASP A 218 11.29 -2.15 -19.75
CA ASP A 218 12.13 -2.54 -20.88
C ASP A 218 12.04 -1.46 -21.97
N LEU A 219 13.04 -0.60 -22.01
CA LEU A 219 13.13 0.49 -22.98
C LEU A 219 13.28 -0.02 -24.42
N GLN A 220 13.75 -1.26 -24.61
CA GLN A 220 13.90 -1.86 -25.95
C GLN A 220 12.54 -2.35 -26.48
N GLU A 221 11.69 -2.89 -25.61
CA GLU A 221 10.36 -3.38 -25.97
C GLU A 221 9.30 -2.28 -25.94
N LYS A 222 9.63 -1.02 -25.59
CA LYS A 222 8.69 0.09 -25.38
C LYS A 222 7.57 -0.26 -24.39
N LEU A 223 7.84 -1.15 -23.46
CA LEU A 223 6.92 -1.51 -22.41
C LEU A 223 6.78 -0.35 -21.44
N GLN A 224 5.65 0.32 -21.50
CA GLN A 224 5.30 1.37 -20.56
C GLN A 224 4.84 0.75 -19.25
N LEU A 225 5.45 1.14 -18.14
CA LEU A 225 5.03 0.70 -16.82
C LEU A 225 3.76 1.43 -16.38
N ASN A 226 2.97 0.71 -15.60
CA ASN A 226 1.77 1.24 -14.97
C ASN A 226 1.96 1.27 -13.46
N GLU A 227 1.50 2.32 -12.81
CA GLU A 227 1.49 2.44 -11.35
C GLU A 227 0.06 2.68 -10.84
N PRO A 228 -0.26 2.36 -9.58
CA PRO A 228 -1.57 2.63 -9.02
C PRO A 228 -1.95 4.11 -9.12
N SER A 229 -3.20 4.37 -9.52
CA SER A 229 -3.73 5.73 -9.60
C SER A 229 -3.97 6.29 -8.20
N ILE A 230 -2.92 6.82 -7.60
CA ILE A 230 -2.88 7.43 -6.26
C ILE A 230 -2.40 8.87 -6.39
N ASN A 231 -3.05 9.78 -5.66
CA ASN A 231 -2.64 11.18 -5.53
C ASN A 231 -2.56 11.57 -4.08
N LEU A 232 -1.80 12.65 -3.84
CA LEU A 232 -1.73 13.30 -2.54
C LEU A 232 -2.12 14.76 -2.65
N ILE A 233 -2.74 15.28 -1.60
CA ILE A 233 -2.86 16.72 -1.36
C ILE A 233 -1.91 17.08 -0.23
N LEU A 234 -1.01 18.01 -0.53
CA LEU A 234 -0.12 18.62 0.45
C LEU A 234 -0.69 19.96 0.91
N THR A 235 -0.40 20.33 2.16
CA THR A 235 -0.85 21.59 2.78
C THR A 235 0.22 22.20 3.68
N ASN A 236 0.01 23.49 4.06
CA ASN A 236 0.86 24.23 5.00
C ASN A 236 0.34 24.22 6.42
#